data_bbd5b0f0842a23e71dffa3da8f50c8af
#
_entry.id   bbd5b0f0842a23e71dffa3da8f50c8af
#
_cell.length_a   1.000
_cell.length_b   1.000
_cell.length_c   1.000
_cell.angle_alpha   90.00
_cell.angle_beta   90.00
_cell.angle_gamma   90.00
#
_symmetry.space_group_name_H-M   'P 1'
#
loop_
_entity.id
_entity.type
_entity.pdbx_description
1 polymer ?
#
loop_
_entity_poly.entity_id
_entity_poly.type
_entity_poly.pdbx_seq_one_letter_code
_entity_poly.pdbx_strand_id
1 'polypeptide(L)'
;MIALFALIWLISKIIIAPRRIGEAAGRYRAARSSQKMTRGMIEVAEGNFTRGERMLATAASTSDSPLFNYLQAARAAHLQGRNERRDDWLKLAYQEVPEAANAVLLTQAEFQLDQGQHEQALATLRRLDDNSKNHGHALALMGRLYFQLEDWSSLQEILPRIKKYAQIKSETMIKWTSRIHREKLQDASDGETILAIWKKIPQSHKSDMSLLEAYYQGLIRIGLHEKAEKELVTALKKNWRSPLVLLFGQVQGADATKQLTKAEDWLENHAEDPDLLLTVARLCLKNELWGKARSYLEALINLKPSAEGYQVYGDLLNQVGEADAASKAYEDGLRMITKNTL
;
A
#
# COMPACT_ATOMS: atom_id res chain seq x y z
N MET A 1 35.42 -77.25 -2.75
CA MET A 1 34.82 -76.13 -3.55
C MET A 1 33.42 -75.72 -3.07
N ILE A 2 32.44 -76.61 -2.92
CA ILE A 2 31.07 -76.29 -2.49
C ILE A 2 30.98 -75.65 -1.10
N ALA A 3 31.76 -76.17 -0.13
CA ALA A 3 31.81 -75.60 1.24
C ALA A 3 32.35 -74.18 1.33
N LEU A 4 33.30 -73.78 0.48
CA LEU A 4 33.85 -72.44 0.40
C LEU A 4 32.82 -71.43 -0.17
N PHE A 5 32.04 -71.85 -1.17
CA PHE A 5 30.94 -71.06 -1.76
C PHE A 5 29.79 -70.84 -0.76
N ALA A 6 29.44 -71.84 0.03
CA ALA A 6 28.43 -71.76 1.06
C ALA A 6 28.86 -70.81 2.20
N LEU A 7 30.15 -70.83 2.56
CA LEU A 7 30.71 -69.92 3.59
C LEU A 7 30.69 -68.47 3.10
N ILE A 8 31.15 -68.23 1.88
CA ILE A 8 31.12 -66.86 1.29
C ILE A 8 29.68 -66.36 1.14
N TRP A 9 28.74 -67.20 0.75
CA TRP A 9 27.32 -66.84 0.65
C TRP A 9 26.72 -66.54 2.04
N LEU A 10 27.07 -67.29 3.08
CA LEU A 10 26.61 -67.06 4.45
C LEU A 10 27.19 -65.76 5.03
N ILE A 11 28.50 -65.51 4.82
CA ILE A 11 29.15 -64.27 5.22
C ILE A 11 28.55 -63.07 4.48
N SER A 12 28.31 -63.20 3.17
CA SER A 12 27.65 -62.16 2.39
C SER A 12 26.22 -61.83 2.92
N LYS A 13 25.45 -62.85 3.29
CA LYS A 13 24.13 -62.64 3.92
C LYS A 13 24.21 -61.96 5.28
N ILE A 14 25.21 -62.31 6.12
CA ILE A 14 25.39 -61.73 7.44
C ILE A 14 25.81 -60.24 7.35
N ILE A 15 26.62 -59.89 6.34
CA ILE A 15 27.07 -58.50 6.10
C ILE A 15 25.98 -57.63 5.44
N ILE A 16 25.17 -58.19 4.53
CA ILE A 16 24.17 -57.48 3.78
C ILE A 16 22.82 -57.41 4.51
N ALA A 17 22.47 -58.40 5.34
CA ALA A 17 21.24 -58.44 6.08
C ALA A 17 21.02 -57.21 7.02
N PRO A 18 21.99 -56.78 7.83
CA PRO A 18 21.76 -55.60 8.70
C PRO A 18 21.58 -54.29 7.91
N ARG A 19 22.22 -54.18 6.73
CA ARG A 19 22.06 -53.02 5.84
C ARG A 19 20.67 -52.94 5.24
N ARG A 20 20.12 -54.08 4.75
CA ARG A 20 18.76 -54.20 4.21
C ARG A 20 17.68 -53.98 5.28
N ILE A 21 17.92 -54.48 6.50
CA ILE A 21 16.98 -54.28 7.64
C ILE A 21 17.01 -52.81 8.05
N GLY A 22 18.18 -52.15 8.09
CA GLY A 22 18.31 -50.72 8.38
C GLY A 22 17.61 -49.85 7.35
N GLU A 23 17.76 -50.14 6.05
CA GLU A 23 17.07 -49.43 4.96
C GLU A 23 15.56 -49.66 4.99
N ALA A 24 15.09 -50.87 5.31
CA ALA A 24 13.66 -51.19 5.46
C ALA A 24 13.07 -50.46 6.68
N ALA A 25 13.78 -50.46 7.80
CA ALA A 25 13.37 -49.73 9.01
C ALA A 25 13.35 -48.20 8.77
N GLY A 26 14.33 -47.67 8.04
CA GLY A 26 14.36 -46.25 7.62
C GLY A 26 13.14 -45.90 6.76
N ARG A 27 12.87 -46.67 5.71
CA ARG A 27 11.68 -46.47 4.85
C ARG A 27 10.38 -46.57 5.62
N TYR A 28 10.23 -47.47 6.56
CA TYR A 28 9.05 -47.59 7.41
C TYR A 28 8.87 -46.39 8.33
N ARG A 29 9.97 -45.88 8.93
CA ARG A 29 9.95 -44.66 9.77
C ARG A 29 9.56 -43.44 8.95
N ALA A 30 10.15 -43.24 7.79
CA ALA A 30 9.84 -42.14 6.88
C ALA A 30 8.38 -42.18 6.42
N ALA A 31 7.85 -43.35 6.03
CA ALA A 31 6.45 -43.50 5.65
C ALA A 31 5.49 -43.18 6.81
N ARG A 32 5.82 -43.62 8.04
CA ARG A 32 5.03 -43.34 9.25
C ARG A 32 5.07 -41.87 9.63
N SER A 33 6.23 -41.21 9.48
CA SER A 33 6.38 -39.76 9.70
C SER A 33 5.55 -38.96 8.68
N SER A 34 5.62 -39.30 7.40
CA SER A 34 4.82 -38.67 6.35
C SER A 34 3.30 -38.82 6.59
N GLN A 35 2.86 -40.01 7.02
CA GLN A 35 1.45 -40.24 7.36
C GLN A 35 0.97 -39.40 8.56
N LYS A 36 1.83 -39.26 9.61
CA LYS A 36 1.52 -38.41 10.77
C LYS A 36 1.49 -36.94 10.38
N MET A 37 2.43 -36.49 9.54
CA MET A 37 2.45 -35.12 9.00
C MET A 37 1.16 -34.83 8.26
N THR A 38 0.74 -35.69 7.32
CA THR A 38 -0.49 -35.51 6.54
C THR A 38 -1.71 -35.41 7.46
N ARG A 39 -1.83 -36.32 8.45
CA ARG A 39 -2.93 -36.27 9.43
C ARG A 39 -2.87 -35.00 10.28
N GLY A 40 -1.69 -34.57 10.73
CA GLY A 40 -1.52 -33.34 11.47
C GLY A 40 -1.97 -32.12 10.67
N MET A 41 -1.66 -32.07 9.36
CA MET A 41 -2.14 -31.00 8.47
C MET A 41 -3.64 -31.01 8.28
N ILE A 42 -4.26 -32.21 8.17
CA ILE A 42 -5.72 -32.34 8.08
C ILE A 42 -6.36 -31.78 9.37
N GLU A 43 -5.86 -32.15 10.54
CA GLU A 43 -6.38 -31.65 11.82
C GLU A 43 -6.25 -30.09 11.91
N VAL A 44 -5.15 -29.52 11.42
CA VAL A 44 -4.99 -28.06 11.37
C VAL A 44 -6.00 -27.44 10.39
N ALA A 45 -6.21 -28.04 9.22
CA ALA A 45 -7.19 -27.55 8.25
C ALA A 45 -8.65 -27.64 8.74
N GLU A 46 -8.95 -28.64 9.57
CA GLU A 46 -10.26 -28.81 10.24
C GLU A 46 -10.44 -27.93 11.48
N GLY A 47 -9.43 -27.12 11.85
CA GLY A 47 -9.48 -26.23 13.02
C GLY A 47 -9.06 -26.91 14.34
N ASN A 48 -8.67 -28.16 14.33
CA ASN A 48 -8.20 -28.92 15.50
C ASN A 48 -6.72 -28.61 15.81
N PHE A 49 -6.38 -27.31 15.96
CA PHE A 49 -4.99 -26.82 16.01
C PHE A 49 -4.13 -27.50 17.05
N THR A 50 -4.63 -27.73 18.27
CA THR A 50 -3.87 -28.38 19.36
C THR A 50 -3.49 -29.82 19.02
N ARG A 51 -4.38 -30.57 18.38
CA ARG A 51 -4.13 -31.94 17.95
C ARG A 51 -3.19 -31.98 16.76
N GLY A 52 -3.42 -31.10 15.81
CA GLY A 52 -2.55 -30.94 14.64
C GLY A 52 -1.11 -30.62 15.02
N GLU A 53 -0.90 -29.61 15.89
CA GLU A 53 0.40 -29.23 16.43
C GLU A 53 1.14 -30.42 17.04
N ARG A 54 0.48 -31.21 17.93
CA ARG A 54 1.08 -32.38 18.56
C ARG A 54 1.47 -33.45 17.56
N MET A 55 0.66 -33.70 16.53
CA MET A 55 0.94 -34.66 15.48
C MET A 55 2.12 -34.25 14.62
N LEU A 56 2.17 -32.98 14.23
CA LEU A 56 3.28 -32.39 13.47
C LEU A 56 4.59 -32.43 14.25
N ALA A 57 4.57 -32.08 15.55
CA ALA A 57 5.74 -32.17 16.42
C ALA A 57 6.25 -33.62 16.53
N THR A 58 5.33 -34.60 16.65
CA THR A 58 5.71 -36.01 16.69
C THR A 58 6.25 -36.49 15.34
N ALA A 59 5.75 -35.95 14.22
CA ALA A 59 6.25 -36.25 12.89
C ALA A 59 7.67 -35.67 12.71
N ALA A 60 7.95 -34.47 13.20
CA ALA A 60 9.25 -33.83 13.12
C ALA A 60 10.37 -34.68 13.74
N SER A 61 10.14 -35.24 14.93
CA SER A 61 11.14 -36.05 15.65
C SER A 61 11.54 -37.35 14.94
N THR A 62 10.80 -37.78 13.95
CA THR A 62 11.02 -39.04 13.19
C THR A 62 11.20 -38.81 11.69
N SER A 63 11.23 -37.55 11.25
CA SER A 63 11.35 -37.14 9.84
C SER A 63 12.81 -36.93 9.46
N ASP A 64 13.17 -37.34 8.27
CA ASP A 64 14.47 -37.02 7.66
C ASP A 64 14.53 -35.54 7.21
N SER A 65 13.40 -34.85 7.16
CA SER A 65 13.28 -33.43 6.82
C SER A 65 12.29 -32.75 7.77
N PRO A 66 12.72 -32.38 8.99
CA PRO A 66 11.83 -31.90 10.05
C PRO A 66 11.31 -30.47 9.85
N LEU A 67 11.99 -29.67 9.00
CA LEU A 67 11.68 -28.26 8.77
C LEU A 67 10.18 -27.99 8.55
N PHE A 68 9.59 -28.69 7.57
CA PHE A 68 8.19 -28.48 7.23
C PHE A 68 7.25 -28.77 8.40
N ASN A 69 7.55 -29.80 9.17
CA ASN A 69 6.78 -30.16 10.36
C ASN A 69 6.86 -29.07 11.44
N TYR A 70 8.06 -28.52 11.70
CA TYR A 70 8.25 -27.42 12.64
C TYR A 70 7.51 -26.15 12.20
N LEU A 71 7.63 -25.77 10.92
CA LEU A 71 6.92 -24.59 10.40
C LEU A 71 5.39 -24.74 10.48
N GLN A 72 4.85 -25.94 10.20
CA GLN A 72 3.42 -26.19 10.33
C GLN A 72 2.97 -26.29 11.81
N ALA A 73 3.81 -26.81 12.71
CA ALA A 73 3.54 -26.77 14.13
C ALA A 73 3.54 -25.33 14.69
N ALA A 74 4.49 -24.51 14.22
CA ALA A 74 4.50 -23.06 14.51
C ALA A 74 3.22 -22.37 14.04
N ARG A 75 2.76 -22.69 12.81
CA ARG A 75 1.49 -22.16 12.28
C ARG A 75 0.29 -22.60 13.12
N ALA A 76 0.24 -23.86 13.52
CA ALA A 76 -0.83 -24.35 14.39
C ALA A 76 -0.83 -23.66 15.76
N ALA A 77 0.35 -23.39 16.35
CA ALA A 77 0.49 -22.62 17.58
C ALA A 77 0.06 -21.15 17.40
N HIS A 78 0.44 -20.53 16.27
CA HIS A 78 0.04 -19.16 15.91
C HIS A 78 -1.48 -19.02 15.82
N LEU A 79 -2.16 -19.95 15.13
CA LEU A 79 -3.62 -19.96 15.00
C LEU A 79 -4.36 -20.19 16.32
N GLN A 80 -3.67 -20.73 17.36
CA GLN A 80 -4.17 -20.84 18.72
C GLN A 80 -3.90 -19.59 19.58
N GLY A 81 -3.18 -18.57 19.03
CA GLY A 81 -2.70 -17.42 19.81
C GLY A 81 -1.56 -17.75 20.79
N ARG A 82 -0.93 -18.93 20.69
CA ARG A 82 0.15 -19.39 21.58
C ARG A 82 1.51 -18.92 21.06
N ASN A 83 1.80 -17.64 21.24
CA ASN A 83 2.99 -17.01 20.68
C ASN A 83 4.31 -17.64 21.13
N GLU A 84 4.44 -17.94 22.44
CA GLU A 84 5.65 -18.58 22.97
C GLU A 84 5.93 -19.92 22.30
N ARG A 85 4.92 -20.77 22.17
CA ARG A 85 5.09 -22.07 21.50
C ARG A 85 5.38 -21.94 20.01
N ARG A 86 4.78 -20.95 19.34
CA ARG A 86 5.13 -20.62 17.94
C ARG A 86 6.61 -20.31 17.83
N ASP A 87 7.13 -19.46 18.72
CA ASP A 87 8.51 -19.01 18.68
C ASP A 87 9.48 -20.16 19.06
N ASP A 88 9.09 -21.05 19.96
CA ASP A 88 9.84 -22.28 20.26
C ASP A 88 9.97 -23.18 19.01
N TRP A 89 8.90 -23.38 18.26
CA TRP A 89 8.91 -24.16 17.02
C TRP A 89 9.79 -23.52 15.95
N LEU A 90 9.72 -22.20 15.77
CA LEU A 90 10.59 -21.48 14.84
C LEU A 90 12.06 -21.57 15.24
N LYS A 91 12.35 -21.48 16.55
CA LYS A 91 13.70 -21.65 17.08
C LYS A 91 14.24 -23.05 16.81
N LEU A 92 13.44 -24.09 17.03
CA LEU A 92 13.82 -25.48 16.72
C LEU A 92 14.06 -25.66 15.21
N ALA A 93 13.20 -25.11 14.36
CA ALA A 93 13.38 -25.15 12.91
C ALA A 93 14.70 -24.50 12.48
N TYR A 94 15.08 -23.38 13.10
CA TYR A 94 16.32 -22.67 12.82
C TYR A 94 17.55 -23.44 13.29
N GLN A 95 17.47 -24.12 14.44
CA GLN A 95 18.58 -24.87 15.02
C GLN A 95 18.84 -26.21 14.32
N GLU A 96 17.76 -26.93 13.99
CA GLU A 96 17.84 -28.27 13.39
C GLU A 96 18.11 -28.24 11.88
N VAL A 97 17.73 -27.12 11.20
CA VAL A 97 17.89 -26.98 9.75
C VAL A 97 18.44 -25.58 9.41
N PRO A 98 19.72 -25.30 9.76
CA PRO A 98 20.33 -23.96 9.56
C PRO A 98 20.32 -23.48 8.12
N GLU A 99 20.37 -24.38 7.13
CA GLU A 99 20.32 -24.08 5.71
C GLU A 99 18.96 -23.51 5.28
N ALA A 100 17.91 -23.71 6.07
CA ALA A 100 16.57 -23.19 5.84
C ALA A 100 16.27 -21.89 6.62
N ALA A 101 17.28 -21.23 7.18
CA ALA A 101 17.14 -20.01 7.97
C ALA A 101 16.24 -18.96 7.29
N ASN A 102 16.33 -18.79 5.97
CA ASN A 102 15.52 -17.84 5.22
C ASN A 102 14.04 -18.21 5.21
N ALA A 103 13.69 -19.50 5.13
CA ALA A 103 12.31 -19.95 5.20
C ALA A 103 11.70 -19.71 6.59
N VAL A 104 12.51 -19.94 7.65
CA VAL A 104 12.10 -19.66 9.04
C VAL A 104 11.87 -18.17 9.24
N LEU A 105 12.79 -17.30 8.81
CA LEU A 105 12.66 -15.84 8.91
C LEU A 105 11.43 -15.33 8.13
N LEU A 106 11.19 -15.88 6.94
CA LEU A 106 10.03 -15.50 6.15
C LEU A 106 8.73 -15.85 6.87
N THR A 107 8.62 -17.08 7.39
CA THR A 107 7.45 -17.53 8.16
C THR A 107 7.25 -16.71 9.43
N GLN A 108 8.36 -16.36 10.13
CA GLN A 108 8.31 -15.47 11.29
C GLN A 108 7.76 -14.09 10.93
N ALA A 109 8.25 -13.50 9.84
CA ALA A 109 7.77 -12.20 9.37
C ALA A 109 6.28 -12.23 8.99
N GLU A 110 5.81 -13.31 8.35
CA GLU A 110 4.38 -13.50 8.05
C GLU A 110 3.52 -13.54 9.32
N PHE A 111 3.94 -14.26 10.36
CA PHE A 111 3.22 -14.29 11.63
C PHE A 111 3.22 -12.93 12.35
N GLN A 112 4.33 -12.19 12.28
CA GLN A 112 4.40 -10.83 12.83
C GLN A 112 3.46 -9.88 12.08
N LEU A 113 3.34 -10.02 10.75
CA LEU A 113 2.38 -9.26 9.94
C LEU A 113 0.93 -9.58 10.31
N ASP A 114 0.60 -10.86 10.48
CA ASP A 114 -0.74 -11.29 10.89
C ASP A 114 -1.15 -10.73 12.26
N GLN A 115 -0.17 -10.43 13.12
CA GLN A 115 -0.36 -9.81 14.44
C GLN A 115 -0.28 -8.28 14.42
N GLY A 116 -0.10 -7.66 13.26
CA GLY A 116 0.07 -6.21 13.15
C GLY A 116 1.42 -5.69 13.69
N GLN A 117 2.40 -6.56 13.92
CA GLN A 117 3.73 -6.23 14.43
C GLN A 117 4.64 -5.75 13.29
N HIS A 118 4.26 -4.66 12.63
CA HIS A 118 4.86 -4.19 11.36
C HIS A 118 6.37 -3.92 11.46
N GLU A 119 6.81 -3.28 12.54
CA GLU A 119 8.22 -2.93 12.76
C GLU A 119 9.08 -4.17 12.98
N GLN A 120 8.57 -5.13 13.75
CA GLN A 120 9.25 -6.41 14.01
C GLN A 120 9.33 -7.24 12.72
N ALA A 121 8.24 -7.30 11.95
CA ALA A 121 8.22 -7.96 10.64
C ALA A 121 9.25 -7.33 9.69
N LEU A 122 9.34 -6.01 9.67
CA LEU A 122 10.33 -5.30 8.85
C LEU A 122 11.76 -5.63 9.28
N ALA A 123 12.06 -5.65 10.58
CA ALA A 123 13.38 -6.04 11.09
C ALA A 123 13.73 -7.49 10.70
N THR A 124 12.77 -8.41 10.80
CA THR A 124 12.93 -9.81 10.39
C THR A 124 13.19 -9.94 8.89
N LEU A 125 12.45 -9.20 8.07
CA LEU A 125 12.61 -9.18 6.61
C LEU A 125 13.95 -8.55 6.18
N ARG A 126 14.41 -7.50 6.86
CA ARG A 126 15.75 -6.93 6.62
C ARG A 126 16.85 -7.96 6.91
N ARG A 127 16.74 -8.68 8.03
CA ARG A 127 17.67 -9.78 8.34
C ARG A 127 17.65 -10.88 7.26
N LEU A 128 16.47 -11.22 6.73
CA LEU A 128 16.36 -12.16 5.62
C LEU A 128 17.06 -11.60 4.37
N ASP A 129 16.84 -10.32 4.05
CA ASP A 129 17.48 -9.67 2.90
C ASP A 129 19.00 -9.60 3.04
N ASP A 130 19.53 -9.46 4.25
CA ASP A 130 20.98 -9.52 4.52
C ASP A 130 21.56 -10.91 4.28
N ASN A 131 20.82 -11.96 4.65
CA ASN A 131 21.23 -13.34 4.42
C ASN A 131 21.11 -13.76 2.95
N SER A 132 20.08 -13.30 2.27
CA SER A 132 19.76 -13.67 0.88
C SER A 132 19.22 -12.46 0.12
N LYS A 133 20.14 -11.73 -0.50
CA LYS A 133 19.79 -10.55 -1.30
C LYS A 133 18.80 -10.91 -2.42
N ASN A 134 17.85 -9.99 -2.64
CA ASN A 134 16.89 -10.09 -3.74
C ASN A 134 15.89 -11.25 -3.65
N HIS A 135 15.56 -11.71 -2.44
CA HIS A 135 14.46 -12.66 -2.25
C HIS A 135 13.12 -11.99 -2.60
N GLY A 136 12.54 -12.37 -3.75
CA GLY A 136 11.40 -11.65 -4.34
C GLY A 136 10.18 -11.51 -3.43
N HIS A 137 9.81 -12.56 -2.68
CA HIS A 137 8.68 -12.51 -1.76
C HIS A 137 8.96 -11.59 -0.55
N ALA A 138 10.16 -11.65 0.01
CA ALA A 138 10.57 -10.75 1.10
C ALA A 138 10.54 -9.28 0.65
N LEU A 139 11.08 -8.98 -0.54
CA LEU A 139 11.01 -7.64 -1.13
C LEU A 139 9.58 -7.16 -1.32
N ALA A 140 8.66 -8.05 -1.74
CA ALA A 140 7.25 -7.72 -1.89
C ALA A 140 6.60 -7.36 -0.54
N LEU A 141 6.91 -8.10 0.51
CA LEU A 141 6.42 -7.82 1.86
C LEU A 141 7.01 -6.52 2.42
N MET A 142 8.32 -6.30 2.25
CA MET A 142 8.97 -5.04 2.64
C MET A 142 8.35 -3.84 1.93
N GLY A 143 8.09 -3.95 0.62
CA GLY A 143 7.44 -2.88 -0.14
C GLY A 143 6.05 -2.54 0.37
N ARG A 144 5.25 -3.56 0.74
CA ARG A 144 3.93 -3.36 1.35
C ARG A 144 4.03 -2.67 2.71
N LEU A 145 4.98 -3.10 3.54
CA LEU A 145 5.21 -2.51 4.86
C LEU A 145 5.67 -1.07 4.78
N TYR A 146 6.65 -0.73 3.94
CA TYR A 146 7.08 0.64 3.76
C TYR A 146 5.93 1.53 3.25
N PHE A 147 5.10 1.00 2.33
CA PHE A 147 3.91 1.73 1.87
C PHE A 147 2.90 1.96 3.00
N GLN A 148 2.67 0.96 3.86
CA GLN A 148 1.74 1.05 4.99
C GLN A 148 2.25 1.96 6.10
N LEU A 149 3.56 1.96 6.35
CA LEU A 149 4.24 2.83 7.32
C LEU A 149 4.54 4.23 6.77
N GLU A 150 4.15 4.50 5.53
CA GLU A 150 4.42 5.77 4.83
C GLU A 150 5.92 6.13 4.75
N ASP A 151 6.80 5.11 4.81
CA ASP A 151 8.24 5.30 4.60
C ASP A 151 8.57 5.33 3.10
N TRP A 152 8.31 6.48 2.48
CA TRP A 152 8.45 6.69 1.04
C TRP A 152 9.90 6.62 0.57
N SER A 153 10.85 7.00 1.41
CA SER A 153 12.28 6.95 1.11
C SER A 153 12.78 5.52 1.00
N SER A 154 12.50 4.70 2.01
CA SER A 154 12.88 3.27 1.99
C SER A 154 12.14 2.50 0.88
N LEU A 155 10.86 2.81 0.65
CA LEU A 155 10.12 2.21 -0.46
C LEU A 155 10.76 2.54 -1.81
N GLN A 156 11.14 3.80 -2.03
CA GLN A 156 11.80 4.22 -3.27
C GLN A 156 13.14 3.52 -3.48
N GLU A 157 13.92 3.35 -2.43
CA GLU A 157 15.23 2.68 -2.49
C GLU A 157 15.09 1.23 -2.97
N ILE A 158 14.09 0.49 -2.46
CA ILE A 158 13.91 -0.93 -2.82
C ILE A 158 13.11 -1.16 -4.10
N LEU A 159 12.40 -0.14 -4.65
CA LEU A 159 11.56 -0.27 -5.84
C LEU A 159 12.27 -0.91 -7.05
N PRO A 160 13.52 -0.53 -7.42
CA PRO A 160 14.22 -1.15 -8.55
C PRO A 160 14.43 -2.65 -8.36
N ARG A 161 14.70 -3.07 -7.12
CA ARG A 161 14.89 -4.48 -6.75
C ARG A 161 13.55 -5.22 -6.79
N ILE A 162 12.48 -4.62 -6.27
CA ILE A 162 11.12 -5.16 -6.36
C ILE A 162 10.73 -5.38 -7.81
N LYS A 163 10.93 -4.39 -8.68
CA LYS A 163 10.60 -4.48 -10.11
C LYS A 163 11.34 -5.61 -10.81
N LYS A 164 12.57 -5.91 -10.38
CA LYS A 164 13.40 -6.91 -11.01
C LYS A 164 13.17 -8.33 -10.48
N TYR A 165 12.91 -8.48 -9.19
CA TYR A 165 12.93 -9.77 -8.51
C TYR A 165 11.61 -10.20 -7.89
N ALA A 166 10.68 -9.27 -7.61
CA ALA A 166 9.40 -9.58 -6.99
C ALA A 166 8.28 -9.69 -8.01
N GLN A 167 7.34 -10.62 -7.77
CA GLN A 167 6.12 -10.73 -8.57
C GLN A 167 5.03 -9.84 -7.95
N ILE A 168 4.95 -8.59 -8.43
CA ILE A 168 3.94 -7.63 -8.00
C ILE A 168 3.08 -7.22 -9.20
N LYS A 169 1.77 -7.08 -8.98
CA LYS A 169 0.84 -6.57 -9.97
C LYS A 169 1.26 -5.18 -10.44
N SER A 170 1.20 -4.93 -11.73
CA SER A 170 1.55 -3.62 -12.33
C SER A 170 0.78 -2.47 -11.68
N GLU A 171 -0.50 -2.68 -11.35
CA GLU A 171 -1.33 -1.69 -10.68
C GLU A 171 -0.76 -1.28 -9.30
N THR A 172 -0.32 -2.25 -8.49
CA THR A 172 0.32 -1.98 -7.19
C THR A 172 1.61 -1.19 -7.36
N MET A 173 2.42 -1.54 -8.36
CA MET A 173 3.66 -0.84 -8.67
C MET A 173 3.39 0.62 -9.10
N ILE A 174 2.38 0.84 -9.92
CA ILE A 174 1.91 2.18 -10.32
C ILE A 174 1.49 2.96 -9.08
N LYS A 175 0.63 2.39 -8.23
CA LYS A 175 0.15 3.01 -6.99
C LYS A 175 1.31 3.45 -6.08
N TRP A 176 2.30 2.59 -5.88
CA TRP A 176 3.47 2.91 -5.04
C TRP A 176 4.32 4.03 -5.65
N THR A 177 4.59 3.94 -6.94
CA THR A 177 5.38 4.96 -7.65
C THR A 177 4.67 6.31 -7.67
N SER A 178 3.36 6.35 -7.92
CA SER A 178 2.55 7.58 -7.89
C SER A 178 2.56 8.21 -6.49
N ARG A 179 2.41 7.40 -5.44
CA ARG A 179 2.46 7.92 -4.06
C ARG A 179 3.81 8.56 -3.72
N ILE A 180 4.92 7.88 -4.05
CA ILE A 180 6.27 8.44 -3.83
C ILE A 180 6.45 9.76 -4.59
N HIS A 181 6.01 9.83 -5.84
CA HIS A 181 6.12 11.07 -6.61
C HIS A 181 5.25 12.19 -6.04
N ARG A 182 4.04 11.85 -5.56
CA ARG A 182 3.14 12.81 -4.90
C ARG A 182 3.78 13.42 -3.67
N GLU A 183 4.32 12.62 -2.78
CA GLU A 183 5.02 13.09 -1.58
C GLU A 183 6.19 14.00 -1.92
N LYS A 184 7.02 13.59 -2.90
CA LYS A 184 8.13 14.44 -3.37
C LYS A 184 7.69 15.78 -3.95
N LEU A 185 6.56 15.84 -4.65
CA LEU A 185 6.00 17.09 -5.16
C LEU A 185 5.48 17.97 -4.02
N GLN A 186 4.92 17.36 -2.97
CA GLN A 186 4.43 18.06 -1.79
C GLN A 186 5.57 18.64 -0.94
N ASP A 187 6.68 17.90 -0.81
CA ASP A 187 7.85 18.29 -0.01
C ASP A 187 8.79 19.27 -0.74
N ALA A 188 8.65 19.37 -2.07
CA ALA A 188 9.52 20.22 -2.87
C ALA A 188 9.35 21.70 -2.50
N SER A 189 10.46 22.37 -2.21
CA SER A 189 10.51 23.76 -1.73
C SER A 189 10.77 24.81 -2.81
N ASP A 190 11.13 24.38 -4.03
CA ASP A 190 11.48 25.24 -5.15
C ASP A 190 10.96 24.72 -6.48
N GLY A 191 10.88 25.63 -7.48
CA GLY A 191 10.31 25.33 -8.78
C GLY A 191 11.14 24.39 -9.64
N GLU A 192 12.45 24.48 -9.54
CA GLU A 192 13.36 23.64 -10.33
C GLU A 192 13.19 22.16 -9.91
N THR A 193 13.13 21.93 -8.59
CA THR A 193 12.86 20.61 -8.01
C THR A 193 11.50 20.05 -8.48
N ILE A 194 10.41 20.85 -8.38
CA ILE A 194 9.08 20.40 -8.83
C ILE A 194 9.10 20.00 -10.30
N LEU A 195 9.68 20.82 -11.15
CA LEU A 195 9.77 20.56 -12.60
C LEU A 195 10.64 19.34 -12.90
N ALA A 196 11.73 19.16 -12.19
CA ALA A 196 12.61 17.99 -12.34
C ALA A 196 11.90 16.70 -11.92
N ILE A 197 11.14 16.70 -10.83
CA ILE A 197 10.31 15.56 -10.39
C ILE A 197 9.26 15.26 -11.47
N TRP A 198 8.50 16.29 -11.89
CA TRP A 198 7.45 16.12 -12.89
C TRP A 198 7.96 15.57 -14.22
N LYS A 199 9.14 15.99 -14.65
CA LYS A 199 9.79 15.48 -15.87
C LYS A 199 10.11 13.98 -15.78
N LYS A 200 10.48 13.48 -14.59
CA LYS A 200 10.83 12.07 -14.36
C LYS A 200 9.62 11.15 -14.28
N ILE A 201 8.41 11.68 -14.04
CA ILE A 201 7.18 10.87 -13.98
C ILE A 201 6.84 10.35 -15.38
N PRO A 202 6.62 9.03 -15.55
CA PRO A 202 6.21 8.45 -16.84
C PRO A 202 4.90 9.06 -17.34
N GLN A 203 4.79 9.23 -18.65
CA GLN A 203 3.60 9.85 -19.27
C GLN A 203 2.30 9.12 -18.94
N SER A 204 2.35 7.78 -18.80
CA SER A 204 1.20 6.96 -18.39
C SER A 204 0.68 7.29 -16.99
N HIS A 205 1.52 7.80 -16.10
CA HIS A 205 1.14 8.16 -14.72
C HIS A 205 0.69 9.63 -14.59
N LYS A 206 1.06 10.50 -15.55
CA LYS A 206 0.70 11.92 -15.52
C LYS A 206 -0.80 12.20 -15.66
N SER A 207 -1.60 11.18 -15.95
CA SER A 207 -3.06 11.27 -15.94
C SER A 207 -3.67 10.97 -14.56
N ASP A 208 -2.89 10.54 -13.59
CA ASP A 208 -3.32 10.32 -12.21
C ASP A 208 -3.70 11.66 -11.57
N MET A 209 -4.95 11.73 -11.03
CA MET A 209 -5.48 12.97 -10.48
C MET A 209 -4.68 13.45 -9.27
N SER A 210 -4.26 12.53 -8.40
CA SER A 210 -3.51 12.87 -7.20
C SER A 210 -2.12 13.45 -7.51
N LEU A 211 -1.50 13.03 -8.61
CA LEU A 211 -0.25 13.58 -9.09
C LEU A 211 -0.43 14.95 -9.74
N LEU A 212 -1.50 15.13 -10.53
CA LEU A 212 -1.83 16.42 -11.14
C LEU A 212 -2.08 17.47 -10.06
N GLU A 213 -2.92 17.12 -9.06
CA GLU A 213 -3.19 18.01 -7.93
C GLU A 213 -1.90 18.41 -7.19
N ALA A 214 -1.08 17.42 -6.82
CA ALA A 214 0.17 17.70 -6.12
C ALA A 214 1.14 18.58 -6.95
N TYR A 215 1.19 18.36 -8.25
CA TYR A 215 2.01 19.16 -9.15
C TYR A 215 1.53 20.61 -9.24
N TYR A 216 0.25 20.83 -9.53
CA TYR A 216 -0.29 22.19 -9.66
C TYR A 216 -0.33 22.92 -8.31
N GLN A 217 -0.69 22.25 -7.22
CA GLN A 217 -0.60 22.81 -5.86
C GLN A 217 0.85 23.20 -5.53
N GLY A 218 1.82 22.37 -5.91
CA GLY A 218 3.23 22.69 -5.77
C GLY A 218 3.61 23.98 -6.53
N LEU A 219 3.24 24.11 -7.80
CA LEU A 219 3.49 25.30 -8.59
C LEU A 219 2.85 26.55 -7.98
N ILE A 220 1.61 26.47 -7.51
CA ILE A 220 0.88 27.56 -6.86
C ILE A 220 1.59 27.96 -5.57
N ARG A 221 1.93 27.01 -4.71
CA ARG A 221 2.59 27.24 -3.42
C ARG A 221 3.91 28.00 -3.54
N ILE A 222 4.69 27.74 -4.59
CA ILE A 222 5.99 28.39 -4.81
C ILE A 222 5.90 29.65 -5.70
N GLY A 223 4.66 30.10 -6.03
CA GLY A 223 4.45 31.33 -6.79
C GLY A 223 4.64 31.21 -8.31
N LEU A 224 4.74 30.02 -8.90
CA LEU A 224 4.81 29.83 -10.36
C LEU A 224 3.41 29.90 -10.99
N HIS A 225 2.67 30.97 -10.67
CA HIS A 225 1.27 31.12 -11.04
C HIS A 225 1.02 31.18 -12.55
N GLU A 226 1.82 31.93 -13.31
CA GLU A 226 1.66 32.02 -14.77
C GLU A 226 1.82 30.67 -15.46
N LYS A 227 2.77 29.87 -14.99
CA LYS A 227 2.98 28.51 -15.49
C LYS A 227 1.82 27.59 -15.14
N ALA A 228 1.37 27.63 -13.88
CA ALA A 228 0.24 26.84 -13.40
C ALA A 228 -1.03 27.17 -14.21
N GLU A 229 -1.34 28.46 -14.42
CA GLU A 229 -2.50 28.92 -15.20
C GLU A 229 -2.47 28.36 -16.63
N LYS A 230 -1.37 28.57 -17.36
CA LYS A 230 -1.21 28.12 -18.75
C LYS A 230 -1.37 26.60 -18.88
N GLU A 231 -0.76 25.85 -17.98
CA GLU A 231 -0.79 24.40 -18.03
C GLU A 231 -2.15 23.85 -17.59
N LEU A 232 -2.83 24.45 -16.57
CA LEU A 232 -4.18 24.08 -16.16
C LEU A 232 -5.20 24.31 -17.28
N VAL A 233 -5.15 25.46 -17.97
CA VAL A 233 -6.02 25.74 -19.13
C VAL A 233 -5.80 24.68 -20.22
N THR A 234 -4.55 24.32 -20.50
CA THR A 234 -4.24 23.30 -21.51
C THR A 234 -4.76 21.91 -21.10
N ALA A 235 -4.59 21.55 -19.83
CA ALA A 235 -5.06 20.29 -19.27
C ALA A 235 -6.58 20.16 -19.28
N LEU A 236 -7.30 21.21 -18.85
CA LEU A 236 -8.77 21.28 -18.83
C LEU A 236 -9.37 21.26 -20.25
N LYS A 237 -8.73 21.95 -21.21
CA LYS A 237 -9.15 21.89 -22.60
C LYS A 237 -9.04 20.49 -23.20
N LYS A 238 -8.00 19.73 -22.82
CA LYS A 238 -7.76 18.36 -23.31
C LYS A 238 -8.70 17.34 -22.67
N ASN A 239 -8.93 17.48 -21.38
CA ASN A 239 -9.79 16.60 -20.61
C ASN A 239 -10.31 17.34 -19.37
N TRP A 240 -11.62 17.62 -19.38
CA TRP A 240 -12.26 18.30 -18.29
C TRP A 240 -12.19 17.50 -16.98
N ARG A 241 -11.76 18.15 -15.93
CA ARG A 241 -11.65 17.55 -14.58
C ARG A 241 -11.95 18.62 -13.53
N SER A 242 -13.13 18.55 -12.92
CA SER A 242 -13.61 19.54 -11.96
C SER A 242 -12.63 19.89 -10.85
N PRO A 243 -11.88 18.96 -10.21
CA PRO A 243 -10.91 19.34 -9.18
C PRO A 243 -9.77 20.25 -9.69
N LEU A 244 -9.38 20.16 -10.97
CA LEU A 244 -8.37 21.07 -11.53
C LEU A 244 -8.92 22.49 -11.74
N VAL A 245 -10.24 22.64 -11.86
CA VAL A 245 -10.87 23.96 -11.95
C VAL A 245 -10.77 24.72 -10.64
N LEU A 246 -10.90 24.02 -9.50
CA LEU A 246 -10.66 24.63 -8.18
C LEU A 246 -9.24 25.16 -8.05
N LEU A 247 -8.24 24.40 -8.55
CA LEU A 247 -6.86 24.85 -8.55
C LEU A 247 -6.63 26.05 -9.46
N PHE A 248 -7.32 26.11 -10.61
CA PHE A 248 -7.29 27.29 -11.47
C PHE A 248 -7.80 28.55 -10.75
N GLY A 249 -8.84 28.43 -9.92
CA GLY A 249 -9.34 29.51 -9.09
C GLY A 249 -8.36 29.99 -8.01
N GLN A 250 -7.42 29.14 -7.58
CA GLN A 250 -6.39 29.48 -6.58
C GLN A 250 -5.18 30.17 -7.19
N VAL A 251 -5.01 30.07 -8.50
CA VAL A 251 -3.91 30.73 -9.19
C VAL A 251 -4.06 32.25 -9.08
N GLN A 252 -2.96 32.93 -8.79
CA GLN A 252 -2.88 34.39 -8.88
C GLN A 252 -2.39 34.79 -10.28
N GLY A 253 -3.28 34.73 -11.26
CA GLY A 253 -2.96 35.13 -12.64
C GLY A 253 -2.55 36.59 -12.72
N ALA A 254 -1.77 36.95 -13.73
CA ALA A 254 -1.32 38.31 -13.96
C ALA A 254 -2.49 39.28 -14.27
N ASP A 255 -3.61 38.76 -14.79
CA ASP A 255 -4.81 39.51 -15.17
C ASP A 255 -6.05 38.78 -14.66
N ALA A 256 -6.57 39.24 -13.50
CA ALA A 256 -7.72 38.64 -12.86
C ALA A 256 -9.00 38.70 -13.75
N THR A 257 -9.16 39.72 -14.58
CA THR A 257 -10.30 39.86 -15.48
C THR A 257 -10.25 38.83 -16.60
N LYS A 258 -9.07 38.61 -17.21
CA LYS A 258 -8.91 37.55 -18.23
C LYS A 258 -9.10 36.15 -17.62
N GLN A 259 -8.63 35.93 -16.40
CA GLN A 259 -8.84 34.66 -15.69
C GLN A 259 -10.33 34.40 -15.48
N LEU A 260 -11.09 35.43 -15.06
CA LEU A 260 -12.54 35.35 -14.90
C LEU A 260 -13.24 35.07 -16.24
N THR A 261 -12.95 35.82 -17.28
CA THR A 261 -13.54 35.62 -18.62
C THR A 261 -13.32 34.18 -19.08
N LYS A 262 -12.12 33.66 -18.87
CA LYS A 262 -11.81 32.28 -19.23
C LYS A 262 -12.61 31.24 -18.47
N ALA A 263 -12.85 31.47 -17.18
CA ALA A 263 -13.69 30.58 -16.37
C ALA A 263 -15.19 30.71 -16.74
N GLU A 264 -15.65 31.91 -17.10
CA GLU A 264 -17.01 32.12 -17.59
C GLU A 264 -17.22 31.44 -18.97
N ASP A 265 -16.24 31.45 -19.89
CA ASP A 265 -16.31 30.70 -21.16
C ASP A 265 -16.56 29.19 -20.93
N TRP A 266 -16.03 28.63 -19.87
CA TRP A 266 -16.23 27.20 -19.58
C TRP A 266 -17.65 26.88 -19.12
N LEU A 267 -18.40 27.84 -18.57
CA LEU A 267 -19.81 27.65 -18.20
C LEU A 267 -20.70 27.32 -19.39
N GLU A 268 -20.35 27.71 -20.63
CA GLU A 268 -21.09 27.33 -21.80
C GLU A 268 -21.26 25.82 -21.96
N ASN A 269 -20.25 25.04 -21.55
CA ASN A 269 -20.25 23.59 -21.68
C ASN A 269 -20.36 22.85 -20.33
N HIS A 270 -20.20 23.56 -19.21
CA HIS A 270 -20.11 22.97 -17.86
C HIS A 270 -20.92 23.79 -16.82
N ALA A 271 -22.10 24.27 -17.20
CA ALA A 271 -22.92 25.14 -16.38
C ALA A 271 -23.33 24.54 -15.00
N GLU A 272 -23.44 23.22 -14.95
CA GLU A 272 -23.82 22.47 -13.74
C GLU A 272 -22.62 21.84 -13.01
N ASP A 273 -21.40 22.33 -13.26
CA ASP A 273 -20.22 21.88 -12.53
C ASP A 273 -20.05 22.69 -11.23
N PRO A 274 -20.22 22.08 -10.04
CA PRO A 274 -20.15 22.80 -8.77
C PRO A 274 -18.78 23.44 -8.52
N ASP A 275 -17.69 22.77 -8.92
CA ASP A 275 -16.33 23.27 -8.73
C ASP A 275 -16.04 24.47 -9.63
N LEU A 276 -16.66 24.49 -10.82
CA LEU A 276 -16.58 25.66 -11.72
C LEU A 276 -17.40 26.81 -11.16
N LEU A 277 -18.63 26.60 -10.71
CA LEU A 277 -19.44 27.63 -10.09
C LEU A 277 -18.74 28.29 -8.91
N LEU A 278 -18.13 27.50 -8.03
CA LEU A 278 -17.34 28.00 -6.91
C LEU A 278 -16.11 28.81 -7.38
N THR A 279 -15.43 28.31 -8.40
CA THR A 279 -14.25 28.97 -8.99
C THR A 279 -14.62 30.33 -9.58
N VAL A 280 -15.69 30.37 -10.41
CA VAL A 280 -16.16 31.63 -11.02
C VAL A 280 -16.61 32.61 -9.95
N ALA A 281 -17.32 32.17 -8.92
CA ALA A 281 -17.73 32.99 -7.80
C ALA A 281 -16.52 33.64 -7.11
N ARG A 282 -15.48 32.87 -6.80
CA ARG A 282 -14.22 33.38 -6.20
C ARG A 282 -13.51 34.39 -7.10
N LEU A 283 -13.48 34.13 -8.40
CA LEU A 283 -12.89 35.05 -9.36
C LEU A 283 -13.72 36.33 -9.49
N CYS A 284 -15.06 36.27 -9.40
CA CYS A 284 -15.93 37.43 -9.32
C CYS A 284 -15.64 38.27 -8.04
N LEU A 285 -15.51 37.62 -6.89
CA LEU A 285 -15.14 38.29 -5.63
C LEU A 285 -13.79 39.01 -5.75
N LYS A 286 -12.81 38.37 -6.35
CA LYS A 286 -11.48 38.97 -6.60
C LYS A 286 -11.53 40.17 -7.55
N ASN A 287 -12.51 40.22 -8.44
CA ASN A 287 -12.75 41.34 -9.36
C ASN A 287 -13.82 42.32 -8.82
N GLU A 288 -14.24 42.24 -7.56
CA GLU A 288 -15.23 43.07 -6.89
C GLU A 288 -16.62 43.05 -7.59
N LEU A 289 -16.94 41.97 -8.29
CA LEU A 289 -18.21 41.76 -9.01
C LEU A 289 -19.21 41.05 -8.10
N TRP A 290 -19.61 41.69 -7.00
CA TRP A 290 -20.42 41.14 -5.91
C TRP A 290 -21.74 40.54 -6.37
N GLY A 291 -22.48 41.22 -7.29
CA GLY A 291 -23.75 40.72 -7.82
C GLY A 291 -23.61 39.42 -8.62
N LYS A 292 -22.58 39.31 -9.48
CA LYS A 292 -22.27 38.06 -10.21
C LYS A 292 -21.84 36.97 -9.25
N ALA A 293 -20.97 37.26 -8.29
CA ALA A 293 -20.51 36.31 -7.28
C ALA A 293 -21.72 35.71 -6.53
N ARG A 294 -22.69 36.56 -6.10
CA ARG A 294 -23.90 36.11 -5.45
C ARG A 294 -24.67 35.09 -6.30
N SER A 295 -24.93 35.45 -7.56
CA SER A 295 -25.71 34.59 -8.47
C SER A 295 -25.04 33.21 -8.66
N TYR A 296 -23.74 33.16 -8.81
CA TYR A 296 -23.02 31.89 -8.95
C TYR A 296 -23.02 31.07 -7.65
N LEU A 297 -22.89 31.71 -6.46
CA LEU A 297 -22.95 31.03 -5.17
C LEU A 297 -24.33 30.48 -4.86
N GLU A 298 -25.40 31.24 -5.18
CA GLU A 298 -26.77 30.78 -5.05
C GLU A 298 -27.07 29.59 -5.98
N ALA A 299 -26.57 29.63 -7.23
CA ALA A 299 -26.65 28.52 -8.16
C ALA A 299 -25.87 27.27 -7.62
N LEU A 300 -24.69 27.47 -7.10
CA LEU A 300 -23.89 26.39 -6.47
C LEU A 300 -24.63 25.75 -5.29
N ILE A 301 -25.17 26.59 -4.36
CA ILE A 301 -25.87 26.10 -3.16
C ILE A 301 -27.11 25.33 -3.54
N ASN A 302 -27.86 25.81 -4.56
CA ASN A 302 -29.04 25.11 -5.06
C ASN A 302 -28.73 23.79 -5.77
N LEU A 303 -27.60 23.73 -6.49
CA LEU A 303 -27.19 22.55 -7.23
C LEU A 303 -26.55 21.48 -6.31
N LYS A 304 -25.55 21.90 -5.53
CA LYS A 304 -24.78 21.03 -4.64
C LYS A 304 -24.30 21.83 -3.43
N PRO A 305 -25.10 21.90 -2.36
CA PRO A 305 -24.70 22.59 -1.15
C PRO A 305 -23.41 21.99 -0.59
N SER A 306 -22.46 22.83 -0.20
CA SER A 306 -21.20 22.43 0.43
C SER A 306 -20.79 23.43 1.52
N ALA A 307 -20.07 22.96 2.53
CA ALA A 307 -19.56 23.81 3.61
C ALA A 307 -18.70 24.96 3.06
N GLU A 308 -17.87 24.67 2.06
CA GLU A 308 -17.01 25.64 1.39
C GLU A 308 -17.84 26.69 0.59
N GLY A 309 -18.89 26.24 -0.12
CA GLY A 309 -19.82 27.15 -0.83
C GLY A 309 -20.54 28.10 0.11
N TYR A 310 -21.03 27.59 1.24
CA TYR A 310 -21.67 28.42 2.27
C TYR A 310 -20.68 29.37 2.95
N GLN A 311 -19.44 28.94 3.18
CA GLN A 311 -18.41 29.83 3.72
C GLN A 311 -18.16 31.02 2.80
N VAL A 312 -17.90 30.76 1.50
CA VAL A 312 -17.65 31.82 0.52
C VAL A 312 -18.87 32.73 0.37
N TYR A 313 -20.08 32.17 0.47
CA TYR A 313 -21.30 32.93 0.42
C TYR A 313 -21.46 33.85 1.65
N GLY A 314 -21.17 33.34 2.83
CA GLY A 314 -21.10 34.14 4.08
C GLY A 314 -20.08 35.27 4.01
N ASP A 315 -18.90 35.01 3.45
CA ASP A 315 -17.86 36.00 3.24
C ASP A 315 -18.34 37.14 2.32
N LEU A 316 -19.00 36.77 1.21
CA LEU A 316 -19.61 37.75 0.30
C LEU A 316 -20.66 38.63 1.03
N LEU A 317 -21.61 37.98 1.76
CA LEU A 317 -22.68 38.67 2.45
C LEU A 317 -22.15 39.65 3.50
N ASN A 318 -21.10 39.29 4.21
CA ASN A 318 -20.39 40.20 5.13
C ASN A 318 -19.77 41.41 4.39
N GLN A 319 -19.16 41.20 3.24
CA GLN A 319 -18.56 42.29 2.46
C GLN A 319 -19.60 43.29 1.92
N VAL A 320 -20.80 42.82 1.63
CA VAL A 320 -21.90 43.68 1.17
C VAL A 320 -22.74 44.24 2.33
N GLY A 321 -22.37 43.95 3.59
CA GLY A 321 -23.05 44.51 4.78
C GLY A 321 -24.26 43.73 5.27
N GLU A 322 -24.52 42.52 4.76
CA GLU A 322 -25.67 41.67 5.13
C GLU A 322 -25.30 40.67 6.25
N ALA A 323 -24.94 41.19 7.42
CA ALA A 323 -24.35 40.39 8.53
C ALA A 323 -25.24 39.25 9.04
N ASP A 324 -26.59 39.48 9.12
CA ASP A 324 -27.53 38.45 9.58
C ASP A 324 -27.60 37.28 8.60
N ALA A 325 -27.66 37.59 7.29
CA ALA A 325 -27.66 36.58 6.24
C ALA A 325 -26.32 35.82 6.18
N ALA A 326 -25.20 36.51 6.42
CA ALA A 326 -23.86 35.88 6.52
C ALA A 326 -23.81 34.89 7.67
N SER A 327 -24.30 35.27 8.86
CA SER A 327 -24.34 34.38 10.03
C SER A 327 -25.12 33.10 9.74
N LYS A 328 -26.27 33.22 9.06
CA LYS A 328 -27.07 32.07 8.66
C LYS A 328 -26.36 31.19 7.66
N ALA A 329 -25.65 31.76 6.67
CA ALA A 329 -24.88 31.01 5.70
C ALA A 329 -23.76 30.20 6.38
N TYR A 330 -23.03 30.80 7.32
CA TYR A 330 -22.00 30.04 8.08
C TYR A 330 -22.61 28.93 8.94
N GLU A 331 -23.76 29.17 9.58
CA GLU A 331 -24.47 28.13 10.36
C GLU A 331 -24.87 26.94 9.47
N ASP A 332 -25.43 27.21 8.28
CA ASP A 332 -25.79 26.17 7.33
C ASP A 332 -24.55 25.37 6.86
N GLY A 333 -23.43 26.04 6.60
CA GLY A 333 -22.16 25.42 6.27
C GLY A 333 -21.63 24.50 7.39
N LEU A 334 -21.68 24.96 8.64
CA LEU A 334 -21.27 24.17 9.81
C LEU A 334 -22.17 22.93 10.00
N ARG A 335 -23.48 23.06 9.80
CA ARG A 335 -24.41 21.93 9.87
C ARG A 335 -24.09 20.84 8.84
N MET A 336 -23.57 21.20 7.68
CA MET A 336 -23.16 20.22 6.68
C MET A 336 -21.96 19.37 7.11
N ILE A 337 -21.00 19.97 7.81
CA ILE A 337 -19.83 19.25 8.34
C ILE A 337 -20.27 18.25 9.42
N THR A 338 -21.13 18.69 10.35
CA THR A 338 -21.59 17.86 11.48
C THR A 338 -22.47 16.69 11.05
N LYS A 339 -23.28 16.85 9.99
CA LYS A 339 -24.09 15.74 9.44
C LYS A 339 -23.27 14.66 8.75
N ASN A 340 -22.11 14.99 8.22
CA ASN A 340 -21.22 14.01 7.58
C ASN A 340 -20.31 13.28 8.56
N THR A 341 -20.33 13.64 9.85
CA THR A 341 -19.48 13.06 10.89
C THR A 341 -20.25 12.05 11.79
N LEU A 342 -21.55 11.91 11.61
CA LEU A 342 -22.44 10.92 12.26
C LEU A 342 -22.87 9.84 11.26
#